data_637933457bb298ad98e23d8f91477bda
#
_entry.id   637933457bb298ad98e23d8f91477bda
#
_cell.length_a   1.000
_cell.length_b   1.000
_cell.length_c   1.000
_cell.angle_alpha   90.00
_cell.angle_beta   90.00
_cell.angle_gamma   90.00
#
_symmetry.space_group_name_H-M   'P 1'
#
loop_
_entity.id
_entity.type
_entity.pdbx_description
1 polymer ?
#
loop_
_entity_poly.entity_id
_entity_poly.type
_entity_poly.pdbx_seq_one_letter_code
_entity_poly.pdbx_strand_id
1 'polypeptide(L)'
;ETTPVVWDSGCLEEVCGACTMVINGKVRQSCSCLIDEYAPNDGDTITLEPMSKFPVVRDLWVDRARLFNALKRVKAWVPIDSTYNLGSGPKESPEHQQTRYTLSECMSCGCCLEACPQYNLEEDESKWDESFIGAHAISQARLFNEHETGKRLKGDRLEELSSKGGVNDCGNAQNCVKVCPKEIPLTESIGAMGRATTIHAIASFFTGKK
;
A
#
# COMPACT_ATOMS: atom_id res chain seq x y z
N GLU A 1 0.32 23.49 -32.31
CA GLU A 1 0.90 23.32 -30.95
C GLU A 1 0.43 21.97 -30.41
N THR A 2 1.36 21.08 -30.06
CA THR A 2 1.03 19.83 -29.39
C THR A 2 0.77 20.08 -27.91
N THR A 3 -0.36 19.61 -27.38
CA THR A 3 -0.65 19.69 -25.95
C THR A 3 0.40 18.87 -25.20
N PRO A 4 1.05 19.40 -24.14
CA PRO A 4 2.04 18.64 -23.37
C PRO A 4 1.38 17.45 -22.69
N VAL A 5 2.11 16.34 -22.59
CA VAL A 5 1.67 15.15 -21.87
C VAL A 5 1.58 15.47 -20.38
N VAL A 6 0.45 15.10 -19.76
CA VAL A 6 0.22 15.29 -18.32
C VAL A 6 0.67 14.05 -17.54
N TRP A 7 1.45 14.28 -16.51
CA TRP A 7 1.94 13.27 -15.58
C TRP A 7 2.09 13.89 -14.19
N ASP A 8 2.14 13.04 -13.15
CA ASP A 8 2.31 13.49 -11.78
C ASP A 8 3.76 13.39 -11.34
N SER A 9 4.25 14.36 -10.57
CA SER A 9 5.60 14.38 -10.02
C SER A 9 5.67 15.19 -8.73
N GLY A 10 6.63 14.84 -7.88
CA GLY A 10 6.84 15.54 -6.62
C GLY A 10 8.33 15.67 -6.28
N CYS A 11 8.96 14.64 -5.70
CA CYS A 11 10.32 14.70 -5.19
C CYS A 11 11.42 14.54 -6.23
N LEU A 12 11.19 13.80 -7.31
CA LEU A 12 12.16 13.40 -8.34
C LEU A 12 13.35 12.54 -7.83
N GLU A 13 13.21 11.92 -6.67
CA GLU A 13 14.24 11.12 -5.97
C GLU A 13 13.68 9.84 -5.32
N GLU A 14 12.61 9.28 -5.92
CA GLU A 14 11.99 8.01 -5.52
C GLU A 14 11.57 7.95 -4.03
N VAL A 15 11.02 9.05 -3.51
CA VAL A 15 10.55 9.16 -2.12
C VAL A 15 9.05 9.35 -2.01
N CYS A 16 8.40 10.07 -2.95
CA CYS A 16 7.00 10.45 -2.82
C CYS A 16 6.01 9.52 -3.54
N GLY A 17 6.46 8.71 -4.50
CA GLY A 17 5.60 7.80 -5.26
C GLY A 17 4.65 8.46 -6.28
N ALA A 18 4.70 9.78 -6.46
CA ALA A 18 3.79 10.49 -7.35
C ALA A 18 3.96 10.06 -8.82
N CYS A 19 5.19 9.94 -9.28
CA CYS A 19 5.53 9.64 -10.67
C CYS A 19 5.41 8.15 -11.07
N THR A 20 4.65 7.35 -10.32
CA THR A 20 4.44 5.93 -10.62
C THR A 20 3.66 5.78 -11.91
N MET A 21 4.20 5.00 -12.84
CA MET A 21 3.58 4.64 -14.12
C MET A 21 4.09 3.28 -14.61
N VAL A 22 3.57 2.78 -15.71
CA VAL A 22 4.06 1.57 -16.35
C VAL A 22 5.07 1.96 -17.43
N ILE A 23 6.30 1.45 -17.33
CA ILE A 23 7.40 1.73 -18.25
C ILE A 23 7.85 0.42 -18.86
N ASN A 24 7.75 0.27 -20.19
CA ASN A 24 8.04 -0.97 -20.89
C ASN A 24 7.34 -2.19 -20.25
N GLY A 25 6.05 -2.04 -19.88
CA GLY A 25 5.21 -3.07 -19.27
C GLY A 25 5.52 -3.38 -17.80
N LYS A 26 6.38 -2.59 -17.12
CA LYS A 26 6.70 -2.76 -15.69
C LYS A 26 6.35 -1.51 -14.91
N VAL A 27 5.60 -1.69 -13.81
CA VAL A 27 5.27 -0.56 -12.92
C VAL A 27 6.48 -0.14 -12.10
N ARG A 28 6.77 1.17 -12.09
CA ARG A 28 7.86 1.78 -11.31
C ARG A 28 7.73 3.30 -11.24
N GLN A 29 8.60 3.95 -10.46
CA GLN A 29 8.73 5.41 -10.47
C GLN A 29 9.51 5.84 -11.71
N SER A 30 9.01 6.85 -12.43
CA SER A 30 9.70 7.36 -13.61
C SER A 30 10.93 8.18 -13.27
N CYS A 31 10.97 8.81 -12.10
CA CYS A 31 12.09 9.65 -11.69
C CYS A 31 13.40 8.89 -11.40
N SER A 32 13.32 7.58 -11.11
CA SER A 32 14.48 6.70 -10.93
C SER A 32 14.78 5.83 -12.16
N CYS A 33 13.99 5.99 -13.24
CA CYS A 33 14.17 5.24 -14.48
C CYS A 33 15.21 5.92 -15.36
N LEU A 34 16.40 5.37 -15.42
CA LEU A 34 17.47 5.88 -16.28
C LEU A 34 17.22 5.47 -17.74
N ILE A 35 17.21 6.45 -18.64
CA ILE A 35 16.96 6.21 -20.08
C ILE A 35 17.95 5.19 -20.66
N ASP A 36 19.22 5.29 -20.31
CA ASP A 36 20.27 4.40 -20.80
C ASP A 36 20.07 2.92 -20.42
N GLU A 37 19.31 2.64 -19.34
CA GLU A 37 18.94 1.27 -18.95
C GLU A 37 17.79 0.72 -19.77
N TYR A 38 16.88 1.58 -20.26
CA TYR A 38 15.65 1.20 -20.94
C TYR A 38 15.69 1.35 -22.44
N ALA A 39 16.59 2.19 -22.94
CA ALA A 39 16.86 2.46 -24.35
C ALA A 39 18.38 2.66 -24.55
N PRO A 40 19.19 1.58 -24.44
CA PRO A 40 20.65 1.69 -24.50
C PRO A 40 21.20 1.99 -25.90
N ASN A 41 20.39 1.82 -26.95
CA ASN A 41 20.81 2.03 -28.33
C ASN A 41 20.02 3.14 -29.01
N ASP A 42 20.66 3.79 -29.99
CA ASP A 42 19.97 4.75 -30.85
C ASP A 42 18.80 4.08 -31.60
N GLY A 43 17.62 4.67 -31.48
CA GLY A 43 16.39 4.16 -32.08
C GLY A 43 15.56 3.24 -31.20
N ASP A 44 16.04 2.90 -30.00
CA ASP A 44 15.21 2.19 -29.01
C ASP A 44 14.02 3.04 -28.59
N THR A 45 12.93 2.37 -28.25
CA THR A 45 11.66 3.04 -27.85
C THR A 45 11.35 2.71 -26.39
N ILE A 46 11.02 3.73 -25.61
CA ILE A 46 10.46 3.58 -24.27
C ILE A 46 8.95 3.81 -24.34
N THR A 47 8.19 2.82 -23.87
CA THR A 47 6.73 2.92 -23.77
C THR A 47 6.35 3.39 -22.38
N LEU A 48 5.55 4.45 -22.27
CA LEU A 48 5.00 4.97 -21.03
C LEU A 48 3.49 4.81 -21.04
N GLU A 49 2.93 4.18 -20.00
CA GLU A 49 1.51 3.94 -19.85
C GLU A 49 1.04 4.33 -18.43
N PRO A 50 -0.20 4.81 -18.26
CA PRO A 50 -0.75 5.03 -16.93
C PRO A 50 -0.91 3.70 -16.18
N MET A 51 -0.98 3.74 -14.85
CA MET A 51 -1.34 2.56 -14.06
C MET A 51 -2.74 2.08 -14.45
N SER A 52 -2.87 0.80 -14.82
CA SER A 52 -4.10 0.20 -15.35
C SER A 52 -5.18 -0.09 -14.30
N LYS A 53 -4.79 -0.11 -13.03
CA LYS A 53 -5.68 -0.44 -11.89
C LYS A 53 -6.32 0.80 -11.25
N PHE A 54 -6.07 1.97 -11.82
CA PHE A 54 -6.54 3.26 -11.33
C PHE A 54 -7.22 4.03 -12.46
N PRO A 55 -8.32 4.75 -12.18
CA PRO A 55 -8.97 5.57 -13.19
C PRO A 55 -8.01 6.62 -13.77
N VAL A 56 -7.94 6.70 -15.10
CA VAL A 56 -7.11 7.69 -15.79
C VAL A 56 -7.81 9.05 -15.74
N VAL A 57 -7.14 10.05 -15.19
CA VAL A 57 -7.60 11.43 -15.19
C VAL A 57 -7.24 12.08 -16.53
N ARG A 58 -5.96 11.99 -16.90
CA ARG A 58 -5.47 12.46 -18.21
C ARG A 58 -4.06 11.92 -18.47
N ASP A 59 -3.81 11.43 -19.66
CA ASP A 59 -2.53 10.90 -20.15
C ASP A 59 -1.94 9.85 -19.16
N LEU A 60 -0.88 10.20 -18.44
CA LEU A 60 -0.21 9.32 -17.46
C LEU A 60 -0.66 9.57 -16.00
N TRP A 61 -1.53 10.56 -15.79
CA TRP A 61 -2.05 10.89 -14.47
C TRP A 61 -3.30 10.08 -14.13
N VAL A 62 -3.29 9.42 -12.99
CA VAL A 62 -4.38 8.56 -12.50
C VAL A 62 -4.93 9.03 -11.16
N ASP A 63 -6.22 8.73 -10.91
CA ASP A 63 -6.85 8.96 -9.61
C ASP A 63 -6.50 7.84 -8.63
N ARG A 64 -5.89 8.20 -7.50
CA ARG A 64 -5.49 7.27 -6.43
C ARG A 64 -6.41 7.30 -5.21
N ALA A 65 -7.59 7.89 -5.30
CA ALA A 65 -8.50 8.04 -4.16
C ALA A 65 -8.81 6.70 -3.48
N ARG A 66 -9.01 5.62 -4.26
CA ARG A 66 -9.25 4.27 -3.74
C ARG A 66 -8.08 3.75 -2.88
N LEU A 67 -6.84 4.02 -3.26
CA LEU A 67 -5.66 3.65 -2.45
C LEU A 67 -5.72 4.30 -1.06
N PHE A 68 -6.05 5.59 -1.00
CA PHE A 68 -6.17 6.33 0.26
C PHE A 68 -7.43 5.94 1.04
N ASN A 69 -8.53 5.58 0.36
CA ASN A 69 -9.72 5.05 1.01
C ASN A 69 -9.41 3.71 1.73
N ALA A 70 -8.63 2.84 1.13
CA ALA A 70 -8.18 1.59 1.77
C ALA A 70 -7.40 1.84 3.08
N LEU A 71 -6.60 2.92 3.15
CA LEU A 71 -5.95 3.33 4.41
C LEU A 71 -6.93 3.78 5.49
N LYS A 72 -8.00 4.48 5.09
CA LYS A 72 -9.07 4.88 6.03
C LYS A 72 -9.79 3.64 6.57
N ARG A 73 -10.13 2.68 5.72
CA ARG A 73 -10.77 1.41 6.09
C ARG A 73 -9.97 0.70 7.17
N VAL A 74 -8.67 0.50 6.98
CA VAL A 74 -7.82 -0.16 7.97
C VAL A 74 -7.33 0.77 9.08
N LYS A 75 -7.90 1.97 9.21
CA LYS A 75 -7.53 2.94 10.27
C LYS A 75 -6.01 3.09 10.39
N ALA A 76 -5.35 3.37 9.25
CA ALA A 76 -3.89 3.48 9.15
C ALA A 76 -3.37 4.78 9.80
N TRP A 77 -3.62 4.94 11.10
CA TRP A 77 -3.14 6.07 11.91
C TRP A 77 -2.98 5.67 13.37
N VAL A 78 -2.26 6.49 14.11
CA VAL A 78 -2.17 6.40 15.57
C VAL A 78 -3.27 7.28 16.16
N PRO A 79 -4.15 6.73 17.05
CA PRO A 79 -5.15 7.57 17.73
C PRO A 79 -4.46 8.63 18.58
N ILE A 80 -4.89 9.87 18.44
CA ILE A 80 -4.39 10.99 19.22
C ILE A 80 -5.01 10.92 20.61
N ASP A 81 -4.18 10.97 21.64
CA ASP A 81 -4.64 10.93 23.04
C ASP A 81 -4.72 12.32 23.69
N SER A 82 -4.57 13.36 22.91
CA SER A 82 -4.63 14.78 23.32
C SER A 82 -3.51 15.23 24.27
N THR A 83 -2.51 14.40 24.52
CA THR A 83 -1.38 14.75 25.38
C THR A 83 -0.16 15.10 24.55
N TYR A 84 0.33 16.33 24.71
CA TYR A 84 1.46 16.84 23.95
C TYR A 84 2.82 16.31 24.44
N ASN A 85 2.95 15.99 25.72
CA ASN A 85 4.22 15.55 26.29
C ASN A 85 4.02 14.35 27.22
N LEU A 86 4.09 13.17 26.66
CA LEU A 86 3.96 11.88 27.38
C LEU A 86 5.29 11.33 27.91
N GLY A 87 6.35 12.14 27.88
CA GLY A 87 7.68 11.73 28.28
C GLY A 87 8.41 10.97 27.16
N SER A 88 9.31 10.04 27.52
CA SER A 88 10.20 9.34 26.59
C SER A 88 9.52 8.30 25.71
N GLY A 89 8.21 8.16 25.80
CA GLY A 89 7.44 7.15 25.07
C GLY A 89 7.62 5.70 25.62
N PRO A 90 6.94 4.73 25.00
CA PRO A 90 7.05 3.33 25.39
C PRO A 90 8.45 2.79 25.05
N LYS A 91 8.96 1.91 25.93
CA LYS A 91 10.19 1.18 25.66
C LYS A 91 9.89 0.03 24.70
N GLU A 92 10.73 -0.10 23.68
CA GLU A 92 10.59 -1.11 22.64
C GLU A 92 11.89 -1.87 22.42
N SER A 93 11.80 -3.09 21.89
CA SER A 93 12.99 -3.82 21.48
C SER A 93 13.52 -3.28 20.13
N PRO A 94 14.82 -3.36 19.87
CA PRO A 94 15.41 -2.96 18.59
C PRO A 94 14.78 -3.70 17.40
N GLU A 95 14.43 -4.97 17.56
CA GLU A 95 13.81 -5.80 16.51
C GLU A 95 12.42 -5.28 16.13
N HIS A 96 11.59 -4.93 17.11
CA HIS A 96 10.26 -4.35 16.86
C HIS A 96 10.37 -2.99 16.19
N GLN A 97 11.31 -2.16 16.65
CA GLN A 97 11.57 -0.87 16.02
C GLN A 97 12.00 -1.04 14.54
N GLN A 98 12.94 -1.95 14.29
CA GLN A 98 13.43 -2.20 12.92
C GLN A 98 12.31 -2.67 12.00
N THR A 99 11.46 -3.60 12.45
CA THR A 99 10.30 -4.07 11.68
C THR A 99 9.38 -2.92 11.31
N ARG A 100 9.03 -2.06 12.29
CA ARG A 100 8.15 -0.92 12.04
C ARG A 100 8.80 0.14 11.16
N TYR A 101 10.09 0.37 11.33
CA TYR A 101 10.85 1.29 10.50
C TYR A 101 10.76 0.87 9.03
N THR A 102 11.07 -0.41 8.71
CA THR A 102 10.93 -0.93 7.35
C THR A 102 9.52 -0.79 6.80
N LEU A 103 8.48 -1.07 7.60
CA LEU A 103 7.09 -0.91 7.17
C LEU A 103 6.71 0.57 6.93
N SER A 104 7.31 1.49 7.70
CA SER A 104 7.05 2.93 7.60
C SER A 104 7.67 3.59 6.35
N GLU A 105 8.61 2.92 5.69
CA GLU A 105 9.21 3.41 4.43
C GLU A 105 8.24 3.42 3.25
N CYS A 106 7.03 2.87 3.44
CA CYS A 106 6.00 2.86 2.41
C CYS A 106 5.57 4.28 2.01
N MET A 107 5.85 4.64 0.77
CA MET A 107 5.51 5.94 0.19
C MET A 107 4.16 5.98 -0.55
N SER A 108 3.33 4.96 -0.39
CA SER A 108 1.99 4.87 -1.02
C SER A 108 2.01 5.06 -2.55
N CYS A 109 3.03 4.53 -3.22
CA CYS A 109 3.23 4.71 -4.66
C CYS A 109 2.23 3.97 -5.55
N GLY A 110 1.64 2.87 -5.06
CA GLY A 110 0.69 2.04 -5.82
C GLY A 110 1.33 0.91 -6.63
N CYS A 111 2.67 0.78 -6.73
CA CYS A 111 3.31 -0.28 -7.51
C CYS A 111 2.82 -1.69 -7.13
N CYS A 112 2.71 -1.98 -5.84
CA CYS A 112 2.25 -3.27 -5.34
C CYS A 112 0.78 -3.56 -5.70
N LEU A 113 -0.04 -2.54 -5.89
CA LEU A 113 -1.43 -2.65 -6.30
C LEU A 113 -1.52 -2.88 -7.81
N GLU A 114 -0.77 -2.12 -8.61
CA GLU A 114 -0.71 -2.27 -10.05
C GLU A 114 -0.26 -3.68 -10.47
N ALA A 115 0.75 -4.23 -9.82
CA ALA A 115 1.27 -5.56 -10.12
C ALA A 115 0.39 -6.71 -9.56
N CYS A 116 -0.63 -6.40 -8.75
CA CYS A 116 -1.43 -7.41 -8.08
C CYS A 116 -2.57 -7.92 -8.99
N PRO A 117 -2.67 -9.24 -9.29
CA PRO A 117 -3.75 -9.77 -10.11
C PRO A 117 -5.12 -9.74 -9.42
N GLN A 118 -5.16 -9.59 -8.09
CA GLN A 118 -6.41 -9.51 -7.32
C GLN A 118 -6.92 -8.07 -7.17
N TYR A 119 -6.07 -7.08 -7.39
CA TYR A 119 -6.45 -5.68 -7.36
C TYR A 119 -6.85 -5.24 -8.76
N ASN A 120 -8.16 -5.08 -8.98
CA ASN A 120 -8.72 -4.72 -10.27
C ASN A 120 -9.13 -3.25 -10.31
N LEU A 121 -9.20 -2.67 -11.51
CA LEU A 121 -9.82 -1.36 -11.69
C LEU A 121 -11.27 -1.41 -11.18
N GLU A 122 -11.64 -0.47 -10.34
CA GLU A 122 -13.01 -0.29 -9.84
C GLU A 122 -13.32 1.21 -9.84
N GLU A 123 -14.14 1.62 -10.79
CA GLU A 123 -14.54 3.01 -10.98
C GLU A 123 -15.76 3.40 -10.12
N ASP A 124 -16.53 2.39 -9.68
CA ASP A 124 -17.68 2.59 -8.81
C ASP A 124 -17.24 2.66 -7.35
N GLU A 125 -17.22 3.88 -6.79
CA GLU A 125 -16.81 4.12 -5.40
C GLU A 125 -17.64 3.32 -4.39
N SER A 126 -18.92 3.02 -4.70
CA SER A 126 -19.78 2.24 -3.81
C SER A 126 -19.31 0.79 -3.60
N LYS A 127 -18.46 0.29 -4.48
CA LYS A 127 -17.89 -1.06 -4.41
C LYS A 127 -16.50 -1.11 -3.78
N TRP A 128 -15.88 0.03 -3.49
CA TRP A 128 -14.53 0.07 -2.92
C TRP A 128 -14.43 -0.68 -1.60
N ASP A 129 -15.48 -0.63 -0.77
CA ASP A 129 -15.50 -1.28 0.54
C ASP A 129 -15.59 -2.81 0.47
N GLU A 130 -16.03 -3.34 -0.67
CA GLU A 130 -16.08 -4.79 -0.92
C GLU A 130 -14.92 -5.29 -1.80
N SER A 131 -14.17 -4.40 -2.40
CA SER A 131 -13.05 -4.73 -3.29
C SER A 131 -11.77 -4.96 -2.51
N PHE A 132 -10.88 -5.82 -3.05
CA PHE A 132 -9.60 -6.13 -2.41
C PHE A 132 -8.78 -4.87 -2.10
N ILE A 133 -8.42 -4.69 -0.83
CA ILE A 133 -7.71 -3.50 -0.34
C ILE A 133 -6.23 -3.46 -0.72
N GLY A 134 -5.64 -4.61 -1.11
CA GLY A 134 -4.26 -4.71 -1.57
C GLY A 134 -3.21 -4.81 -0.47
N ALA A 135 -2.01 -5.22 -0.87
CA ALA A 135 -0.87 -5.43 0.01
C ALA A 135 -0.45 -4.16 0.77
N HIS A 136 -0.59 -2.99 0.15
CA HIS A 136 -0.31 -1.70 0.76
C HIS A 136 -1.08 -1.49 2.07
N ALA A 137 -2.41 -1.55 2.02
CA ALA A 137 -3.26 -1.33 3.20
C ALA A 137 -3.05 -2.42 4.26
N ILE A 138 -2.87 -3.68 3.86
CA ILE A 138 -2.57 -4.79 4.78
C ILE A 138 -1.25 -4.55 5.53
N SER A 139 -0.22 -4.07 4.84
CA SER A 139 1.08 -3.76 5.45
C SER A 139 0.98 -2.56 6.40
N GLN A 140 0.22 -1.53 6.04
CA GLN A 140 -0.02 -0.39 6.93
C GLN A 140 -0.83 -0.80 8.18
N ALA A 141 -1.81 -1.69 8.04
CA ALA A 141 -2.51 -2.25 9.21
C ALA A 141 -1.54 -2.98 10.16
N ARG A 142 -0.58 -3.74 9.63
CA ARG A 142 0.48 -4.38 10.43
C ARG A 142 1.32 -3.32 11.16
N LEU A 143 1.83 -2.32 10.46
CA LEU A 143 2.61 -1.23 11.06
C LEU A 143 1.92 -0.63 12.29
N PHE A 144 0.65 -0.24 12.13
CA PHE A 144 -0.11 0.39 13.22
C PHE A 144 -0.57 -0.59 14.30
N ASN A 145 -0.68 -1.89 14.00
CA ASN A 145 -0.95 -2.91 15.01
C ASN A 145 0.29 -3.23 15.88
N GLU A 146 1.48 -3.06 15.32
CA GLU A 146 2.74 -3.23 16.04
C GLU A 146 3.18 -1.96 16.79
N HIS A 147 2.54 -0.80 16.49
CA HIS A 147 2.83 0.46 17.19
C HIS A 147 2.15 0.51 18.56
N GLU A 148 2.88 0.86 19.61
CA GLU A 148 2.40 0.81 21.00
C GLU A 148 1.09 1.59 21.25
N THR A 149 0.94 2.77 20.68
CA THR A 149 -0.32 3.52 20.74
C THR A 149 -1.31 3.09 19.66
N GLY A 150 -0.81 2.80 18.46
CA GLY A 150 -1.60 2.36 17.32
C GLY A 150 -2.38 1.07 17.58
N LYS A 151 -1.84 0.16 18.37
CA LYS A 151 -2.49 -1.12 18.72
C LYS A 151 -3.84 -0.98 19.45
N ARG A 152 -4.19 0.21 19.95
CA ARG A 152 -5.51 0.48 20.54
C ARG A 152 -6.66 0.24 19.55
N LEU A 153 -6.42 0.41 18.25
CA LEU A 153 -7.38 0.15 17.17
C LEU A 153 -7.16 -1.22 16.50
N LYS A 154 -6.40 -2.12 17.12
CA LYS A 154 -6.06 -3.42 16.52
C LYS A 154 -7.30 -4.28 16.24
N GLY A 155 -8.28 -4.30 17.15
CA GLY A 155 -9.53 -5.04 16.96
C GLY A 155 -10.24 -4.60 15.69
N ASP A 156 -10.50 -3.31 15.58
CA ASP A 156 -11.21 -2.72 14.43
C ASP A 156 -10.48 -3.00 13.10
N ARG A 157 -9.15 -2.94 13.09
CA ARG A 157 -8.35 -3.28 11.89
C ARG A 157 -8.47 -4.75 11.52
N LEU A 158 -8.49 -5.65 12.51
CA LEU A 158 -8.60 -7.09 12.25
C LEU A 158 -10.01 -7.45 11.79
N GLU A 159 -11.06 -6.79 12.28
CA GLU A 159 -12.42 -6.92 11.77
C GLU A 159 -12.49 -6.49 10.31
N GLU A 160 -11.96 -5.32 9.97
CA GLU A 160 -11.90 -4.84 8.60
C GLU A 160 -11.10 -5.78 7.68
N LEU A 161 -9.95 -6.26 8.12
CA LEU A 161 -9.13 -7.21 7.36
C LEU A 161 -9.78 -8.59 7.18
N SER A 162 -10.75 -8.94 8.03
CA SER A 162 -11.52 -10.19 7.94
C SER A 162 -12.75 -10.05 7.04
N SER A 163 -13.14 -8.81 6.70
CA SER A 163 -14.32 -8.53 5.87
C SER A 163 -14.06 -8.85 4.40
N LYS A 164 -15.08 -8.72 3.56
CA LYS A 164 -14.98 -8.82 2.10
C LYS A 164 -13.98 -7.80 1.57
N GLY A 165 -13.14 -8.20 0.65
CA GLY A 165 -12.03 -7.37 0.16
C GLY A 165 -10.79 -7.35 1.08
N GLY A 166 -10.82 -8.02 2.22
CA GLY A 166 -9.74 -8.06 3.20
C GLY A 166 -8.61 -9.03 2.85
N VAL A 167 -7.89 -9.50 3.88
CA VAL A 167 -6.68 -10.32 3.71
C VAL A 167 -6.93 -11.68 3.05
N ASN A 168 -8.15 -12.23 3.20
CA ASN A 168 -8.52 -13.53 2.63
C ASN A 168 -8.63 -13.51 1.10
N ASP A 169 -8.80 -12.34 0.49
CA ASP A 169 -8.89 -12.20 -0.97
C ASP A 169 -7.51 -12.14 -1.63
N CYS A 170 -6.42 -12.25 -0.86
CA CYS A 170 -5.07 -12.33 -1.39
C CYS A 170 -4.80 -13.69 -2.03
N GLY A 171 -4.61 -13.74 -3.36
CA GLY A 171 -4.26 -14.95 -4.11
C GLY A 171 -2.78 -15.37 -4.01
N ASN A 172 -1.98 -14.73 -3.16
CA ASN A 172 -0.55 -15.03 -2.92
C ASN A 172 0.35 -15.05 -4.17
N ALA A 173 0.07 -14.20 -5.15
CA ALA A 173 0.86 -14.10 -6.38
C ALA A 173 2.28 -13.54 -6.16
N GLN A 174 2.55 -12.87 -5.03
CA GLN A 174 3.83 -12.32 -4.61
C GLN A 174 4.45 -11.26 -5.55
N ASN A 175 3.71 -10.76 -6.52
CA ASN A 175 4.19 -9.70 -7.41
C ASN A 175 4.44 -8.39 -6.63
N CYS A 176 3.66 -8.14 -5.58
CA CYS A 176 3.77 -6.93 -4.77
C CYS A 176 5.16 -6.73 -4.16
N VAL A 177 5.82 -7.79 -3.71
CA VAL A 177 7.19 -7.73 -3.16
C VAL A 177 8.20 -7.40 -4.25
N LYS A 178 8.04 -8.00 -5.45
CA LYS A 178 9.00 -7.85 -6.56
C LYS A 178 9.07 -6.43 -7.13
N VAL A 179 7.96 -5.68 -7.00
CA VAL A 179 7.86 -4.31 -7.56
C VAL A 179 7.95 -3.22 -6.50
N CYS A 180 8.12 -3.59 -5.22
CA CYS A 180 8.20 -2.59 -4.16
C CYS A 180 9.56 -1.87 -4.22
N PRO A 181 9.60 -0.55 -4.50
CA PRO A 181 10.87 0.17 -4.61
C PRO A 181 11.57 0.35 -3.25
N LYS A 182 10.85 0.11 -2.14
CA LYS A 182 11.37 0.15 -0.77
C LYS A 182 11.60 -1.24 -0.19
N GLU A 183 11.50 -2.28 -0.99
CA GLU A 183 11.76 -3.68 -0.62
C GLU A 183 11.00 -4.15 0.65
N ILE A 184 9.82 -3.54 0.89
CA ILE A 184 9.01 -3.86 2.06
C ILE A 184 8.57 -5.32 1.98
N PRO A 185 8.70 -6.12 3.08
CA PRO A 185 8.32 -7.52 3.12
C PRO A 185 6.80 -7.70 3.15
N LEU A 186 6.13 -7.36 2.05
CA LEU A 186 4.67 -7.33 1.96
C LEU A 186 4.03 -8.70 2.15
N THR A 187 4.67 -9.78 1.69
CA THR A 187 4.18 -11.15 1.89
C THR A 187 4.22 -11.58 3.36
N GLU A 188 5.24 -11.14 4.11
CA GLU A 188 5.30 -11.35 5.55
C GLU A 188 4.17 -10.59 6.27
N SER A 189 3.90 -9.36 5.85
CA SER A 189 2.81 -8.55 6.39
C SER A 189 1.45 -9.21 6.14
N ILE A 190 1.21 -9.72 4.93
CA ILE A 190 -0.01 -10.45 4.58
C ILE A 190 -0.15 -11.72 5.45
N GLY A 191 0.92 -12.51 5.58
CA GLY A 191 0.92 -13.71 6.42
C GLY A 191 0.71 -13.40 7.91
N ALA A 192 1.33 -12.33 8.43
CA ALA A 192 1.14 -11.89 9.80
C ALA A 192 -0.29 -11.44 10.09
N MET A 193 -0.87 -10.65 9.18
CA MET A 193 -2.25 -10.17 9.33
C MET A 193 -3.26 -11.30 9.13
N GLY A 194 -3.08 -12.21 8.17
CA GLY A 194 -3.95 -13.39 8.01
C GLY A 194 -3.98 -14.27 9.25
N ARG A 195 -2.83 -14.49 9.89
CA ARG A 195 -2.74 -15.21 11.17
C ARG A 195 -3.44 -14.44 12.30
N ALA A 196 -3.23 -13.12 12.36
CA ALA A 196 -3.83 -12.29 13.39
C ALA A 196 -5.37 -12.21 13.27
N THR A 197 -5.91 -12.11 12.06
CA THR A 197 -7.36 -12.14 11.80
C THR A 197 -7.98 -13.48 12.18
N THR A 198 -7.32 -14.60 11.88
CA THR A 198 -7.78 -15.94 12.26
C THR A 198 -7.85 -16.09 13.79
N ILE A 199 -6.79 -15.68 14.50
CA ILE A 199 -6.77 -15.73 15.97
C ILE A 199 -7.85 -14.84 16.56
N HIS A 200 -8.03 -13.64 16.01
CA HIS A 200 -9.05 -12.69 16.44
C HIS A 200 -10.47 -13.26 16.26
N ALA A 201 -10.76 -13.87 15.12
CA ALA A 201 -12.05 -14.49 14.83
C ALA A 201 -12.36 -15.64 15.83
N ILE A 202 -11.38 -16.50 16.10
CA ILE A 202 -11.51 -17.58 17.08
C ILE A 202 -11.78 -17.00 18.48
N ALA A 203 -11.00 -16.02 18.92
CA ALA A 203 -11.17 -15.39 20.24
C ALA A 203 -12.54 -14.72 20.38
N SER A 204 -13.00 -14.01 19.33
CA SER A 204 -14.32 -13.36 19.31
C SER A 204 -15.47 -14.37 19.40
N PHE A 205 -15.32 -15.52 18.75
CA PHE A 205 -16.31 -16.61 18.83
C PHE A 205 -16.48 -17.11 20.28
N PHE A 206 -15.39 -17.33 21.01
CA PHE A 206 -15.44 -17.82 22.39
C PHE A 206 -15.85 -16.76 23.42
N THR A 207 -15.57 -15.48 23.14
CA THR A 207 -15.87 -14.38 24.10
C THR A 207 -17.24 -13.76 23.89
N GLY A 208 -17.98 -14.15 22.83
CA GLY A 208 -19.28 -13.59 22.48
C GLY A 208 -19.27 -12.08 22.15
N LYS A 209 -18.10 -11.49 21.93
CA LYS A 209 -17.95 -10.10 21.48
C LYS A 209 -18.05 -10.09 19.96
N LYS A 210 -19.15 -9.53 19.48
CA LYS A 210 -19.30 -9.04 18.09
C LYS A 210 -18.84 -7.61 18.03
#